data_a31f7097d775abcfae6c31bd2a8f0223
#
_entry.id   a31f7097d775abcfae6c31bd2a8f0223
#
_cell.length_a   1.000
_cell.length_b   1.000
_cell.length_c   1.000
_cell.angle_alpha   90.00
_cell.angle_beta   90.00
_cell.angle_gamma   90.00
#
_symmetry.space_group_name_H-M   'P 1'
#
loop_
_entity.id
_entity.type
_entity.pdbx_description
1 polymer ?
#
loop_
_entity_poly.entity_id
_entity_poly.type
_entity_poly.pdbx_seq_one_letter_code
_entity_poly.pdbx_strand_id
1 'polypeptide(L)'
;MTANQTCGQAAIALLETHGVDTVFGIPGVHTLEFYRGLAGSRIRHVAVRHEQGAGFMADGYARASGRPGVCLVITGPGLTNAATAIGQAYSDSVPMLVLSSVNARDDLGKGRGRLHEITSQQAAMAPLTAFSRTIA
;
A
#
# COMPACT_ATOMS: atom_id res chain seq x y z
N MET A 1 -15.35 5.46 -14.85
CA MET A 1 -14.57 4.21 -14.85
C MET A 1 -14.86 3.49 -16.14
N THR A 2 -13.84 3.18 -16.93
CA THR A 2 -14.00 2.40 -18.16
C THR A 2 -14.31 0.93 -17.78
N ALA A 3 -15.16 0.26 -18.56
CA ALA A 3 -15.73 -1.05 -18.24
C ALA A 3 -14.73 -2.23 -18.01
N ASN A 4 -13.43 -1.99 -18.11
CA ASN A 4 -12.36 -3.01 -17.99
C ASN A 4 -11.21 -2.61 -17.05
N GLN A 5 -11.45 -1.74 -16.07
CA GLN A 5 -10.42 -1.31 -15.14
C GLN A 5 -10.35 -2.25 -13.93
N THR A 6 -9.15 -2.75 -13.60
CA THR A 6 -8.96 -3.55 -12.38
C THR A 6 -9.02 -2.69 -11.13
N CYS A 7 -9.25 -3.31 -9.96
CA CYS A 7 -9.29 -2.62 -8.67
C CYS A 7 -7.98 -1.84 -8.42
N GLY A 8 -6.82 -2.43 -8.73
CA GLY A 8 -5.52 -1.76 -8.58
C GLY A 8 -5.37 -0.52 -9.47
N GLN A 9 -5.77 -0.63 -10.74
CA GLN A 9 -5.76 0.53 -11.65
C GLN A 9 -6.73 1.62 -11.20
N ALA A 10 -7.92 1.24 -10.74
CA ALA A 10 -8.91 2.18 -10.22
C ALA A 10 -8.40 2.90 -8.96
N ALA A 11 -7.71 2.18 -8.06
CA ALA A 11 -7.10 2.77 -6.88
C ALA A 11 -6.06 3.84 -7.25
N ILE A 12 -5.19 3.57 -8.22
CA ILE A 12 -4.20 4.56 -8.68
C ILE A 12 -4.87 5.79 -9.31
N ALA A 13 -5.88 5.59 -10.15
CA ALA A 13 -6.63 6.70 -10.73
C ALA A 13 -7.30 7.56 -9.65
N LEU A 14 -7.83 6.92 -8.60
CA LEU A 14 -8.41 7.63 -7.46
C LEU A 14 -7.36 8.43 -6.68
N LEU A 15 -6.19 7.85 -6.41
CA LEU A 15 -5.08 8.58 -5.78
C LEU A 15 -4.69 9.82 -6.57
N GLU A 16 -4.58 9.70 -7.90
CA GLU A 16 -4.27 10.85 -8.77
C GLU A 16 -5.35 11.93 -8.69
N THR A 17 -6.64 11.54 -8.67
CA THR A 17 -7.77 12.46 -8.52
C THR A 17 -7.72 13.20 -7.18
N HIS A 18 -7.22 12.55 -6.13
CA HIS A 18 -7.02 13.16 -4.81
C HIS A 18 -5.71 13.93 -4.66
N GLY A 19 -4.98 14.16 -5.75
CA GLY A 19 -3.78 14.99 -5.77
C GLY A 19 -2.52 14.29 -5.25
N VAL A 20 -2.52 12.96 -5.13
CA VAL A 20 -1.29 12.22 -4.83
C VAL A 20 -0.36 12.32 -6.03
N ASP A 21 0.85 12.79 -5.81
CA ASP A 21 1.87 12.98 -6.86
C ASP A 21 3.06 12.03 -6.72
N THR A 22 3.21 11.38 -5.58
CA THR A 22 4.34 10.49 -5.31
C THR A 22 3.89 9.28 -4.49
N VAL A 23 4.37 8.09 -4.88
CA VAL A 23 4.18 6.85 -4.13
C VAL A 23 5.52 6.15 -3.94
N PHE A 24 5.69 5.46 -2.82
CA PHE A 24 6.90 4.74 -2.43
C PHE A 24 6.60 3.24 -2.37
N GLY A 25 7.45 2.40 -2.93
CA GLY A 25 7.20 0.96 -2.86
C GLY A 25 8.10 0.10 -3.72
N ILE A 26 7.84 -1.20 -3.68
CA ILE A 26 8.55 -2.22 -4.48
C ILE A 26 7.51 -2.98 -5.30
N PRO A 27 7.68 -3.11 -6.63
CA PRO A 27 6.80 -3.93 -7.43
C PRO A 27 6.93 -5.41 -7.04
N GLY A 28 5.80 -6.11 -7.05
CA GLY A 28 5.74 -7.54 -6.77
C GLY A 28 4.52 -8.16 -7.44
N VAL A 29 4.46 -9.49 -7.47
CA VAL A 29 3.43 -10.25 -8.20
C VAL A 29 2.01 -9.77 -7.86
N HIS A 30 1.71 -9.57 -6.58
CA HIS A 30 0.38 -9.16 -6.15
C HIS A 30 0.08 -7.67 -6.34
N THR A 31 1.10 -6.83 -6.64
CA THR A 31 0.93 -5.39 -6.84
C THR A 31 0.91 -4.98 -8.32
N LEU A 32 1.02 -5.92 -9.26
CA LEU A 32 1.14 -5.63 -10.70
C LEU A 32 0.05 -4.68 -11.21
N GLU A 33 -1.18 -4.83 -10.74
CA GLU A 33 -2.29 -3.99 -11.19
C GLU A 33 -2.16 -2.53 -10.72
N PHE A 34 -1.56 -2.28 -9.55
CA PHE A 34 -1.19 -0.91 -9.14
C PHE A 34 -0.15 -0.34 -10.10
N TYR A 35 0.88 -1.12 -10.43
CA TYR A 35 1.96 -0.65 -11.33
C TYR A 35 1.48 -0.46 -12.77
N ARG A 36 0.51 -1.25 -13.24
CA ARG A 36 -0.16 -0.99 -14.52
C ARG A 36 -0.92 0.34 -14.50
N GLY A 37 -1.57 0.67 -13.39
CA GLY A 37 -2.20 1.98 -13.20
C GLY A 37 -1.18 3.11 -13.19
N LEU A 38 -0.05 2.93 -12.48
CA LEU A 38 1.02 3.93 -12.40
C LEU A 38 1.64 4.25 -13.76
N ALA A 39 1.79 3.26 -14.64
CA ALA A 39 2.37 3.45 -15.97
C ALA A 39 1.60 4.46 -16.83
N GLY A 40 0.30 4.64 -16.58
CA GLY A 40 -0.54 5.61 -17.29
C GLY A 40 -0.87 6.87 -16.49
N SER A 41 -0.32 7.02 -15.26
CA SER A 41 -0.59 8.14 -14.36
C SER A 41 0.54 9.17 -14.34
N ARG A 42 0.27 10.33 -13.75
CA ARG A 42 1.28 11.36 -13.46
C ARG A 42 1.97 11.15 -12.11
N ILE A 43 1.58 10.13 -11.36
CA ILE A 43 2.13 9.84 -10.04
C ILE A 43 3.57 9.32 -10.20
N ARG A 44 4.52 9.96 -9.55
CA ARG A 44 5.91 9.52 -9.51
C ARG A 44 6.05 8.31 -8.59
N HIS A 45 6.59 7.22 -9.11
CA HIS A 45 6.98 6.08 -8.29
C HIS A 45 8.45 6.19 -7.85
N VAL A 46 8.68 6.07 -6.56
CA VAL A 46 10.01 5.98 -5.95
C VAL A 46 10.25 4.55 -5.51
N ALA A 47 11.08 3.84 -6.26
CA ALA A 47 11.47 2.47 -5.93
C ALA A 47 12.41 2.46 -4.72
N VAL A 48 12.15 1.57 -3.79
CA VAL A 48 12.96 1.37 -2.58
C VAL A 48 13.59 -0.01 -2.56
N ARG A 49 14.50 -0.26 -1.62
CA ARG A 49 15.16 -1.56 -1.44
C ARG A 49 14.57 -2.41 -0.32
N HIS A 50 13.72 -1.81 0.52
CA HIS A 50 13.04 -2.46 1.63
C HIS A 50 11.77 -1.68 1.96
N GLU A 51 10.67 -2.36 2.29
CA GLU A 51 9.36 -1.72 2.51
C GLU A 51 9.33 -0.82 3.74
N GLN A 52 10.13 -1.10 4.75
CA GLN A 52 10.33 -0.18 5.87
C GLN A 52 10.87 1.18 5.39
N GLY A 53 11.78 1.15 4.42
CA GLY A 53 12.26 2.36 3.76
C GLY A 53 11.15 3.11 3.02
N ALA A 54 10.25 2.38 2.33
CA ALA A 54 9.07 3.00 1.71
C ALA A 54 8.21 3.73 2.74
N GLY A 55 7.95 3.07 3.87
CA GLY A 55 7.17 3.66 4.96
C GLY A 55 7.82 4.93 5.52
N PHE A 56 9.13 4.90 5.84
CA PHE A 56 9.81 6.09 6.35
C PHE A 56 9.98 7.20 5.31
N MET A 57 10.08 6.86 4.01
CA MET A 57 10.06 7.88 2.95
C MET A 57 8.69 8.53 2.85
N ALA A 58 7.59 7.76 2.98
CA ALA A 58 6.24 8.30 3.01
C ALA A 58 6.00 9.16 4.26
N ASP A 59 6.48 8.76 5.42
CA ASP A 59 6.46 9.55 6.66
C ASP A 59 7.19 10.89 6.47
N GLY A 60 8.43 10.84 6.00
CA GLY A 60 9.22 12.04 5.73
C GLY A 60 8.59 12.96 4.67
N TYR A 61 8.02 12.37 3.61
CA TYR A 61 7.27 13.12 2.61
C TYR A 61 6.08 13.87 3.24
N ALA A 62 5.30 13.17 4.08
CA ALA A 62 4.14 13.79 4.74
C ALA A 62 4.55 14.94 5.65
N ARG A 63 5.61 14.77 6.45
CA ARG A 63 6.15 15.83 7.32
C ARG A 63 6.63 17.05 6.54
N ALA A 64 7.32 16.83 5.42
CA ALA A 64 7.91 17.90 4.63
C ALA A 64 6.89 18.63 3.74
N SER A 65 5.91 17.91 3.18
CA SER A 65 4.96 18.45 2.21
C SER A 65 3.64 18.90 2.81
N GLY A 66 3.30 18.45 4.03
CA GLY A 66 1.98 18.63 4.63
C GLY A 66 0.87 17.80 3.96
N ARG A 67 1.23 16.84 3.09
CA ARG A 67 0.29 15.98 2.37
C ARG A 67 0.48 14.52 2.80
N PRO A 68 -0.55 13.65 2.71
CA PRO A 68 -0.39 12.24 3.06
C PRO A 68 0.71 11.56 2.24
N GLY A 69 1.59 10.82 2.92
CA GLY A 69 2.55 9.94 2.26
C GLY A 69 1.87 8.63 1.84
N VAL A 70 2.22 8.09 0.68
CA VAL A 70 1.56 6.88 0.14
C VAL A 70 2.57 5.78 -0.12
N CYS A 71 2.33 4.59 0.46
CA CYS A 71 3.11 3.38 0.21
C CYS A 71 2.31 2.35 -0.58
N LEU A 72 3.00 1.67 -1.51
CA LEU A 72 2.50 0.48 -2.19
C LEU A 72 3.38 -0.71 -1.81
N VAL A 73 2.80 -1.71 -1.12
CA VAL A 73 3.55 -2.87 -0.62
C VAL A 73 2.89 -4.18 -1.01
N ILE A 74 3.70 -5.23 -1.14
CA ILE A 74 3.20 -6.56 -1.44
C ILE A 74 2.55 -7.20 -0.21
N THR A 75 1.69 -8.18 -0.48
CA THR A 75 1.06 -9.08 0.51
C THR A 75 2.06 -9.63 1.52
N GLY A 76 1.62 -9.80 2.76
CA GLY A 76 2.36 -10.49 3.82
C GLY A 76 3.64 -9.77 4.23
N PRO A 77 4.84 -10.31 3.89
CA PRO A 77 6.11 -9.75 4.34
C PRO A 77 6.33 -8.30 3.92
N GLY A 78 5.82 -7.86 2.77
CA GLY A 78 5.93 -6.45 2.39
C GLY A 78 5.19 -5.52 3.35
N LEU A 79 3.99 -5.91 3.75
CA LEU A 79 3.23 -5.14 4.73
C LEU A 79 3.86 -5.21 6.12
N THR A 80 4.29 -6.39 6.59
CA THR A 80 4.92 -6.53 7.90
C THR A 80 6.28 -5.83 7.98
N ASN A 81 7.05 -5.80 6.89
CA ASN A 81 8.27 -5.00 6.80
C ASN A 81 7.99 -3.49 6.95
N ALA A 82 6.88 -3.00 6.46
CA ALA A 82 6.48 -1.59 6.59
C ALA A 82 5.90 -1.26 7.98
N ALA A 83 5.55 -2.26 8.80
CA ALA A 83 4.82 -2.09 10.05
C ALA A 83 5.51 -1.12 11.04
N THR A 84 6.83 -1.13 11.11
CA THR A 84 7.60 -0.21 11.97
C THR A 84 7.31 1.25 11.61
N ALA A 85 7.38 1.59 10.33
CA ALA A 85 7.13 2.95 9.86
C ALA A 85 5.65 3.33 9.97
N ILE A 86 4.74 2.38 9.74
CA ILE A 86 3.30 2.56 9.90
C ILE A 86 2.98 2.91 11.36
N GLY A 87 3.48 2.11 12.31
CA GLY A 87 3.28 2.34 13.75
C GLY A 87 3.89 3.67 14.21
N GLN A 88 5.05 4.06 13.69
CA GLN A 88 5.68 5.34 13.99
C GLN A 88 4.83 6.51 13.47
N ALA A 89 4.39 6.45 12.22
CA ALA A 89 3.52 7.48 11.64
C ALA A 89 2.20 7.62 12.43
N TYR A 90 1.61 6.50 12.84
CA TYR A 90 0.40 6.48 13.68
C TYR A 90 0.64 7.15 15.04
N SER A 91 1.73 6.76 15.72
CA SER A 91 2.10 7.35 17.02
C SER A 91 2.30 8.87 16.96
N ASP A 92 2.91 9.34 15.87
CA ASP A 92 3.23 10.76 15.66
C ASP A 92 2.10 11.54 14.98
N SER A 93 0.96 10.90 14.69
CA SER A 93 -0.16 11.50 13.95
C SER A 93 0.23 12.02 12.55
N VAL A 94 1.17 11.37 11.89
CA VAL A 94 1.60 11.68 10.52
C VAL A 94 0.65 11.01 9.52
N PRO A 95 0.03 11.75 8.59
CA PRO A 95 -0.90 11.18 7.64
C PRO A 95 -0.19 10.27 6.64
N MET A 96 -0.51 8.98 6.68
CA MET A 96 0.05 7.96 5.80
C MET A 96 -1.06 7.04 5.28
N LEU A 97 -1.03 6.73 3.99
CA LEU A 97 -1.86 5.72 3.36
C LEU A 97 -0.97 4.57 2.89
N VAL A 98 -1.28 3.36 3.31
CA VAL A 98 -0.59 2.15 2.86
C VAL A 98 -1.58 1.27 2.11
N LEU A 99 -1.32 1.05 0.83
CA LEU A 99 -2.03 0.10 0.01
C LEU A 99 -1.22 -1.18 -0.08
N SER A 100 -1.69 -2.21 0.59
CA SER A 100 -1.14 -3.56 0.49
C SER A 100 -2.02 -4.41 -0.38
N SER A 101 -1.42 -5.14 -1.31
CA SER A 101 -2.13 -6.19 -2.02
C SER A 101 -2.48 -7.35 -1.07
N VAL A 102 -3.38 -8.21 -1.51
CA VAL A 102 -3.78 -9.44 -0.82
C VAL A 102 -3.79 -10.60 -1.81
N ASN A 103 -3.82 -11.82 -1.30
CA ASN A 103 -4.03 -13.01 -2.13
C ASN A 103 -5.41 -12.97 -2.81
N ALA A 104 -5.64 -13.83 -3.78
CA ALA A 104 -6.93 -13.93 -4.47
C ALA A 104 -8.07 -14.11 -3.48
N ARG A 105 -9.25 -13.53 -3.79
CA ARG A 105 -10.44 -13.57 -2.92
C ARG A 105 -10.76 -14.98 -2.43
N ASP A 106 -10.64 -15.98 -3.31
CA ASP A 106 -10.94 -17.37 -2.98
C ASP A 106 -9.91 -18.04 -2.06
N ASP A 107 -8.76 -17.39 -1.83
CA ASP A 107 -7.70 -17.89 -0.96
C ASP A 107 -7.58 -17.11 0.35
N LEU A 108 -8.24 -15.96 0.47
CA LEU A 108 -8.13 -15.10 1.65
C LEU A 108 -8.48 -15.84 2.95
N GLY A 109 -7.54 -15.84 3.89
CA GLY A 109 -7.73 -16.39 5.24
C GLY A 109 -7.89 -17.91 5.32
N LYS A 110 -7.62 -18.65 4.23
CA LYS A 110 -7.84 -20.11 4.19
C LYS A 110 -6.63 -20.95 4.59
N GLY A 111 -5.47 -20.35 4.83
CA GLY A 111 -4.26 -21.06 5.25
C GLY A 111 -3.77 -22.10 4.24
N ARG A 112 -3.84 -21.79 2.95
CA ARG A 112 -3.46 -22.71 1.86
C ARG A 112 -1.99 -22.69 1.49
N GLY A 113 -1.17 -21.88 2.20
CA GLY A 113 0.25 -21.71 1.89
C GLY A 113 0.49 -20.98 0.59
N ARG A 114 -0.39 -20.07 0.20
CA ARG A 114 -0.16 -19.21 -0.98
C ARG A 114 1.00 -18.27 -0.73
N LEU A 115 1.65 -17.82 -1.82
CA LEU A 115 2.75 -16.88 -1.76
C LEU A 115 2.40 -15.71 -0.81
N HIS A 116 3.24 -15.48 0.20
CA HIS A 116 3.10 -14.38 1.16
C HIS A 116 1.78 -14.37 1.94
N GLU A 117 1.08 -15.50 2.01
CA GLU A 117 -0.18 -15.59 2.74
C GLU A 117 0.04 -15.35 4.24
N ILE A 118 -0.78 -14.48 4.81
CA ILE A 118 -0.98 -14.37 6.26
C ILE A 118 -2.48 -14.41 6.56
N THR A 119 -2.84 -14.83 7.75
CA THR A 119 -4.25 -15.06 8.11
C THR A 119 -5.12 -13.83 7.89
N SER A 120 -4.66 -12.65 8.32
CA SER A 120 -5.37 -11.38 8.13
C SER A 120 -4.41 -10.20 8.21
N GLN A 121 -4.17 -9.56 7.09
CA GLN A 121 -3.40 -8.30 7.06
C GLN A 121 -4.14 -7.18 7.79
N GLN A 122 -5.46 -7.14 7.64
CA GLN A 122 -6.30 -6.15 8.33
C GLN A 122 -6.16 -6.26 9.85
N ALA A 123 -6.25 -7.47 10.41
CA ALA A 123 -6.11 -7.70 11.84
C ALA A 123 -4.68 -7.40 12.32
N ALA A 124 -3.66 -7.77 11.53
CA ALA A 124 -2.26 -7.52 11.86
C ALA A 124 -1.93 -6.03 11.95
N MET A 125 -2.54 -5.20 11.12
CA MET A 125 -2.29 -3.74 11.10
C MET A 125 -3.26 -2.93 11.96
N ALA A 126 -4.36 -3.48 12.39
CA ALA A 126 -5.37 -2.75 13.17
C ALA A 126 -4.80 -2.00 14.39
N PRO A 127 -3.91 -2.57 15.22
CA PRO A 127 -3.35 -1.86 16.37
C PRO A 127 -2.32 -0.78 16.02
N LEU A 128 -1.86 -0.74 14.76
CA LEU A 128 -0.82 0.19 14.30
C LEU A 128 -1.37 1.30 13.40
N THR A 129 -2.69 1.37 13.24
CA THR A 129 -3.33 2.30 12.29
C THR A 129 -4.64 2.83 12.85
N ALA A 130 -5.03 4.04 12.47
CA ALA A 130 -6.36 4.58 12.76
C ALA A 130 -7.47 3.86 11.97
N PHE A 131 -7.10 3.24 10.85
CA PHE A 131 -8.03 2.56 9.94
C PHE A 131 -7.32 1.42 9.22
N SER A 132 -7.89 0.22 9.24
CA SER A 132 -7.41 -0.94 8.51
C SER A 132 -8.60 -1.70 7.91
N ARG A 133 -8.61 -1.88 6.60
CA ARG A 133 -9.70 -2.56 5.87
C ARG A 133 -9.18 -3.37 4.69
N THR A 134 -9.81 -4.50 4.45
CA THR A 134 -9.65 -5.28 3.22
C THR A 134 -10.79 -4.97 2.28
N ILE A 135 -10.47 -4.65 1.03
CA ILE A 135 -11.43 -4.49 -0.07
C ILE A 135 -11.48 -5.83 -0.81
N ALA A 136 -12.64 -6.47 -0.83
CA ALA A 136 -12.83 -7.79 -1.44
C ALA A 136 -14.07 -7.84 -2.34
#